data_7a09c2b475351d3850ec55b7b826cab9
#
_entry.id   7a09c2b475351d3850ec55b7b826cab9
#
_cell.length_a   1.000
_cell.length_b   1.000
_cell.length_c   1.000
_cell.angle_alpha   90.00
_cell.angle_beta   90.00
_cell.angle_gamma   90.00
#
_symmetry.space_group_name_H-M   'P 1'
#
loop_
_entity.id
_entity.type
_entity.pdbx_description
1 polymer ?
#
loop_
_entity_poly.entity_id
_entity_poly.type
_entity_poly.pdbx_seq_one_letter_code
_entity_poly.pdbx_strand_id
1 'polypeptide(L)'
;EKYYHPAGLGFIIEDSLPPEEIKQKLERINKLKFERVGQELNVNLVAIKHCGDMNKFIEATQTVLNNTPLAIILMSDDAQALREALKISADRKPLIYHVTKDNAAQISKLAQEFKVPLVASSPDLETLSGLTKELNNQGVNDLILDTGAKPVKDKIWDLTQVRRQA
;
A
#
# COMPACT_ATOMS: atom_id res chain seq x y z
N GLU A 1 -10.82 -1.10 -25.14
CA GLU A 1 -9.99 -0.81 -23.99
C GLU A 1 -8.86 -1.84 -23.89
N LYS A 2 -7.64 -1.38 -23.68
CA LYS A 2 -6.50 -2.26 -23.49
C LYS A 2 -6.00 -2.13 -22.06
N TYR A 3 -5.86 -3.25 -21.36
CA TYR A 3 -5.24 -3.31 -20.05
C TYR A 3 -3.73 -3.41 -20.24
N TYR A 4 -3.03 -2.28 -20.18
CA TYR A 4 -1.58 -2.24 -20.41
C TYR A 4 -0.76 -2.67 -19.21
N HIS A 5 -1.35 -2.64 -18.02
CA HIS A 5 -0.68 -3.00 -16.78
C HIS A 5 -1.38 -4.17 -16.09
N PRO A 6 -0.66 -5.26 -15.81
CA PRO A 6 -1.23 -6.37 -15.03
C PRO A 6 -1.54 -5.90 -13.60
N ALA A 7 -2.50 -6.58 -12.96
CA ALA A 7 -2.77 -6.36 -11.55
C ALA A 7 -1.54 -6.74 -10.71
N GLY A 8 -1.16 -5.89 -9.76
CA GLY A 8 -0.12 -6.20 -8.79
C GLY A 8 -0.60 -7.28 -7.80
N LEU A 9 0.22 -8.31 -7.59
CA LEU A 9 0.00 -9.34 -6.58
C LEU A 9 0.92 -9.09 -5.39
N GLY A 10 0.36 -9.11 -4.18
CA GLY A 10 1.11 -8.86 -2.96
C GLY A 10 0.72 -9.78 -1.80
N PHE A 11 1.64 -9.92 -0.85
CA PHE A 11 1.42 -10.63 0.40
C PHE A 11 1.52 -9.67 1.59
N ILE A 12 0.66 -9.89 2.58
CA ILE A 12 0.69 -9.16 3.84
C ILE A 12 1.58 -9.92 4.83
N ILE A 13 2.50 -9.18 5.44
CA ILE A 13 3.35 -9.63 6.55
C ILE A 13 2.98 -8.79 7.77
N GLU A 14 2.58 -9.43 8.84
CA GLU A 14 2.32 -8.77 10.12
C GLU A 14 3.63 -8.59 10.89
N ASP A 15 3.80 -7.41 11.51
CA ASP A 15 4.96 -7.09 12.35
C ASP A 15 5.02 -7.87 13.67
N SER A 16 3.94 -8.57 14.01
CA SER A 16 3.87 -9.49 15.14
C SER A 16 4.72 -10.75 14.98
N LEU A 17 5.12 -11.06 13.72
CA LEU A 17 5.93 -12.23 13.41
C LEU A 17 7.40 -12.02 13.80
N PRO A 18 8.09 -13.07 14.29
CA PRO A 18 9.52 -13.02 14.51
C PRO A 18 10.29 -12.74 13.21
N PRO A 19 11.44 -12.02 13.26
CA PRO A 19 12.23 -11.70 12.07
C PRO A 19 12.62 -12.91 11.21
N GLU A 20 12.91 -14.04 11.84
CA GLU A 20 13.26 -15.28 11.12
C GLU A 20 12.07 -15.86 10.33
N GLU A 21 10.85 -15.76 10.86
CA GLU A 21 9.65 -16.17 10.12
C GLU A 21 9.37 -15.22 8.95
N ILE A 22 9.59 -13.91 9.14
CA ILE A 22 9.48 -12.91 8.06
C ILE A 22 10.46 -13.26 6.94
N LYS A 23 11.73 -13.57 7.26
CA LYS A 23 12.74 -13.97 6.26
C LYS A 23 12.32 -15.23 5.49
N GLN A 24 11.87 -16.28 6.19
CA GLN A 24 11.41 -17.50 5.55
C GLN A 24 10.20 -17.27 4.63
N LYS A 25 9.24 -16.42 5.04
CA LYS A 25 8.11 -16.02 4.19
C LYS A 25 8.60 -15.28 2.95
N LEU A 26 9.51 -14.32 3.10
CA LEU A 26 10.08 -13.56 1.99
C LEU A 26 10.84 -14.45 1.00
N GLU A 27 11.61 -15.41 1.47
CA GLU A 27 12.27 -16.38 0.60
C GLU A 27 11.28 -17.19 -0.24
N ARG A 28 10.15 -17.59 0.35
CA ARG A 28 9.08 -18.28 -0.39
C ARG A 28 8.42 -17.35 -1.39
N ILE A 29 8.09 -16.12 -0.99
CA ILE A 29 7.46 -15.10 -1.84
C ILE A 29 8.35 -14.78 -3.04
N ASN A 30 9.65 -14.58 -2.83
CA ASN A 30 10.61 -14.25 -3.88
C ASN A 30 10.76 -15.39 -4.93
N LYS A 31 10.44 -16.64 -4.55
CA LYS A 31 10.47 -17.81 -5.43
C LYS A 31 9.14 -18.08 -6.15
N LEU A 32 8.08 -17.35 -5.79
CA LEU A 32 6.76 -17.53 -6.40
C LEU A 32 6.76 -16.97 -7.82
N LYS A 33 6.98 -17.84 -8.76
CA LYS A 33 6.90 -17.59 -10.20
C LYS A 33 6.21 -18.76 -10.86
N PHE A 34 5.28 -18.48 -11.76
CA PHE A 34 4.70 -19.52 -12.60
C PHE A 34 4.29 -18.96 -13.96
N GLU A 35 4.36 -19.79 -14.96
CA GLU A 35 3.92 -19.44 -16.31
C GLU A 35 2.48 -19.93 -16.52
N ARG A 36 1.64 -19.06 -17.05
CA ARG A 36 0.28 -19.40 -17.46
C ARG A 36 -0.04 -18.75 -18.80
N VAL A 37 -0.39 -19.59 -19.77
CA VAL A 37 -0.77 -19.15 -21.13
C VAL A 37 0.29 -18.22 -21.75
N GLY A 38 1.58 -18.57 -21.61
CA GLY A 38 2.71 -17.79 -22.13
C GLY A 38 2.99 -16.48 -21.40
N GLN A 39 2.40 -16.29 -20.22
CA GLN A 39 2.67 -15.13 -19.35
C GLN A 39 3.29 -15.57 -18.04
N GLU A 40 4.40 -14.93 -17.67
CA GLU A 40 5.01 -15.12 -16.36
C GLU A 40 4.24 -14.30 -15.31
N LEU A 41 3.75 -14.99 -14.28
CA LEU A 41 3.07 -14.39 -13.14
C LEU A 41 4.01 -14.39 -11.94
N ASN A 42 4.25 -13.21 -11.40
CA ASN A 42 5.14 -12.97 -10.27
C ASN A 42 4.42 -12.23 -9.15
N VAL A 43 4.95 -12.35 -7.94
CA VAL A 43 4.61 -11.43 -6.85
C VAL A 43 5.33 -10.11 -7.10
N ASN A 44 4.63 -8.98 -6.92
CA ASN A 44 5.14 -7.64 -7.23
C ASN A 44 5.39 -6.81 -5.97
N LEU A 45 4.67 -7.09 -4.88
CA LEU A 45 4.68 -6.26 -3.69
C LEU A 45 4.54 -7.07 -2.40
N VAL A 46 5.03 -6.46 -1.32
CA VAL A 46 4.88 -6.95 0.06
C VAL A 46 4.30 -5.81 0.89
N ALA A 47 3.22 -6.10 1.61
CA ALA A 47 2.62 -5.17 2.55
C ALA A 47 3.04 -5.53 3.98
N ILE A 48 3.48 -4.54 4.75
CA ILE A 48 3.85 -4.70 6.16
C ILE A 48 2.74 -4.10 6.99
N LYS A 49 2.06 -4.93 7.78
CA LYS A 49 0.94 -4.53 8.61
C LYS A 49 1.39 -4.28 10.04
N HIS A 50 1.16 -3.05 10.52
CA HIS A 50 1.38 -2.65 11.89
C HIS A 50 0.31 -3.24 12.81
N CYS A 51 0.73 -3.92 13.88
CA CYS A 51 -0.15 -4.59 14.85
C CYS A 51 -0.11 -3.92 16.23
N GLY A 52 0.50 -2.73 16.36
CA GLY A 52 0.45 -1.90 17.57
C GLY A 52 1.78 -1.64 18.26
N ASP A 53 2.86 -2.36 17.91
CA ASP A 53 4.19 -2.12 18.45
C ASP A 53 5.08 -1.45 17.40
N MET A 54 5.37 -0.17 17.59
CA MET A 54 6.18 0.63 16.65
C MET A 54 7.58 0.03 16.44
N ASN A 55 8.23 -0.52 17.48
CA ASN A 55 9.57 -1.08 17.31
C ASN A 55 9.55 -2.33 16.45
N LYS A 56 8.54 -3.19 16.61
CA LYS A 56 8.34 -4.36 15.77
C LYS A 56 8.04 -3.97 14.33
N PHE A 57 7.26 -2.91 14.12
CA PHE A 57 6.96 -2.40 12.78
C PHE A 57 8.22 -1.92 12.06
N ILE A 58 9.10 -1.20 12.76
CA ILE A 58 10.39 -0.75 12.24
C ILE A 58 11.29 -1.96 11.92
N GLU A 59 11.40 -2.93 12.86
CA GLU A 59 12.21 -4.14 12.69
C GLU A 59 11.70 -5.00 11.50
N ALA A 60 10.39 -5.18 11.39
CA ALA A 60 9.78 -5.88 10.26
C ALA A 60 10.06 -5.15 8.94
N THR A 61 9.94 -3.82 8.91
CA THR A 61 10.25 -3.00 7.74
C THR A 61 11.71 -3.16 7.34
N GLN A 62 12.65 -3.08 8.29
CA GLN A 62 14.07 -3.29 8.02
C GLN A 62 14.37 -4.71 7.50
N THR A 63 13.69 -5.70 8.06
CA THR A 63 13.83 -7.10 7.63
C THR A 63 13.34 -7.27 6.19
N VAL A 64 12.20 -6.67 5.82
CA VAL A 64 11.68 -6.70 4.46
C VAL A 64 12.63 -6.00 3.49
N LEU A 65 13.12 -4.80 3.83
CA LEU A 65 14.06 -4.04 3.00
C LEU A 65 15.30 -4.84 2.63
N ASN A 66 15.83 -5.62 3.58
CA ASN A 66 17.07 -6.38 3.41
C ASN A 66 16.88 -7.71 2.65
N ASN A 67 15.65 -8.25 2.58
CA ASN A 67 15.42 -9.61 2.10
C ASN A 67 14.56 -9.70 0.82
N THR A 68 14.07 -8.58 0.28
CA THR A 68 13.32 -8.59 -0.98
C THR A 68 13.50 -7.29 -1.78
N PRO A 69 13.57 -7.37 -3.12
CA PRO A 69 13.54 -6.20 -4.01
C PRO A 69 12.11 -5.73 -4.34
N LEU A 70 11.07 -6.41 -3.88
CA LEU A 70 9.66 -6.14 -4.21
C LEU A 70 9.23 -4.75 -3.73
N ALA A 71 8.22 -4.16 -4.38
CA ALA A 71 7.62 -2.92 -3.92
C ALA A 71 7.00 -3.09 -2.52
N ILE A 72 7.06 -2.04 -1.69
CA ILE A 72 6.67 -2.10 -0.29
C ILE A 72 5.41 -1.27 -0.06
N ILE A 73 4.47 -1.82 0.71
CA ILE A 73 3.32 -1.12 1.24
C ILE A 73 3.43 -1.07 2.76
N LEU A 74 3.34 0.11 3.33
CA LEU A 74 3.28 0.31 4.78
C LEU A 74 1.83 0.49 5.21
N MET A 75 1.34 -0.42 6.03
CA MET A 75 -0.05 -0.44 6.51
C MET A 75 -0.11 -0.08 7.98
N SER A 76 -0.42 1.16 8.31
CA SER A 76 -0.60 1.63 9.68
C SER A 76 -1.51 2.86 9.73
N ASP A 77 -2.30 2.97 10.79
CA ASP A 77 -3.06 4.18 11.12
C ASP A 77 -2.28 5.11 12.06
N ASP A 78 -1.15 4.64 12.60
CA ASP A 78 -0.27 5.42 13.45
C ASP A 78 0.73 6.22 12.61
N ALA A 79 0.54 7.54 12.58
CA ALA A 79 1.40 8.45 11.83
C ALA A 79 2.85 8.48 12.35
N GLN A 80 3.07 8.21 13.65
CA GLN A 80 4.41 8.17 14.22
C GLN A 80 5.14 6.88 13.80
N ALA A 81 4.47 5.74 13.86
CA ALA A 81 5.03 4.47 13.38
C ALA A 81 5.35 4.54 11.87
N LEU A 82 4.45 5.14 11.07
CA LEU A 82 4.71 5.39 9.64
C LEU A 82 5.93 6.29 9.43
N ARG A 83 6.06 7.37 10.20
CA ARG A 83 7.21 8.29 10.10
C ARG A 83 8.54 7.55 10.32
N GLU A 84 8.62 6.76 11.38
CA GLU A 84 9.85 6.02 11.68
C GLU A 84 10.15 4.94 10.62
N ALA A 85 9.14 4.23 10.14
CA ALA A 85 9.31 3.28 9.04
C ALA A 85 9.72 3.96 7.72
N LEU A 86 9.19 5.16 7.44
CA LEU A 86 9.56 5.94 6.25
C LEU A 86 11.00 6.44 6.29
N LYS A 87 11.53 6.81 7.46
CA LYS A 87 12.94 7.24 7.59
C LYS A 87 13.93 6.20 7.06
N ILE A 88 13.59 4.92 7.19
CA ILE A 88 14.48 3.82 6.75
C ILE A 88 14.11 3.26 5.37
N SER A 89 12.92 3.60 4.83
CA SER A 89 12.40 3.00 3.59
C SER A 89 12.12 3.99 2.46
N ALA A 90 12.25 5.30 2.70
CA ALA A 90 11.85 6.34 1.73
C ALA A 90 12.55 6.21 0.36
N ASP A 91 13.79 5.76 0.32
CA ASP A 91 14.55 5.55 -0.92
C ASP A 91 13.89 4.51 -1.85
N ARG A 92 13.12 3.58 -1.28
CA ARG A 92 12.33 2.58 -2.00
C ARG A 92 10.92 3.07 -2.37
N LYS A 93 10.55 4.31 -2.01
CA LYS A 93 9.24 4.94 -2.26
C LYS A 93 8.08 4.01 -1.88
N PRO A 94 7.98 3.58 -0.61
CA PRO A 94 6.90 2.69 -0.20
C PRO A 94 5.54 3.39 -0.34
N LEU A 95 4.52 2.60 -0.69
CA LEU A 95 3.14 3.05 -0.71
C LEU A 95 2.59 3.08 0.72
N ILE A 96 2.01 4.20 1.16
CA ILE A 96 1.30 4.25 2.43
C ILE A 96 -0.14 3.79 2.25
N TYR A 97 -0.55 2.78 2.98
CA TYR A 97 -1.92 2.28 3.05
C TYR A 97 -2.43 2.42 4.49
N HIS A 98 -3.47 3.16 4.74
CA HIS A 98 -4.32 3.91 3.87
C HIS A 98 -4.68 5.27 4.50
N VAL A 99 -5.12 6.19 3.66
CA VAL A 99 -5.61 7.50 4.11
C VAL A 99 -7.13 7.51 4.03
N THR A 100 -7.75 7.89 5.14
CA THR A 100 -9.19 8.14 5.27
C THR A 100 -9.41 9.61 5.61
N LYS A 101 -10.67 10.05 5.64
CA LYS A 101 -11.02 11.40 6.05
C LYS A 101 -10.50 11.76 7.46
N ASP A 102 -10.42 10.76 8.36
CA ASP A 102 -10.09 10.98 9.77
C ASP A 102 -8.58 11.20 9.99
N ASN A 103 -7.71 10.59 9.18
CA ASN A 103 -6.25 10.65 9.33
C ASN A 103 -5.55 11.47 8.22
N ALA A 104 -6.30 12.01 7.25
CA ALA A 104 -5.77 12.69 6.07
C ALA A 104 -4.78 13.82 6.42
N ALA A 105 -5.11 14.65 7.39
CA ALA A 105 -4.29 15.82 7.77
C ALA A 105 -2.90 15.44 8.31
N GLN A 106 -2.75 14.26 8.90
CA GLN A 106 -1.47 13.81 9.45
C GLN A 106 -0.65 13.03 8.40
N ILE A 107 -1.31 12.09 7.70
CA ILE A 107 -0.61 11.20 6.78
C ILE A 107 -0.24 11.91 5.47
N SER A 108 -1.05 12.85 4.98
CA SER A 108 -0.69 13.65 3.81
C SER A 108 0.62 14.43 3.98
N LYS A 109 0.88 14.96 5.18
CA LYS A 109 2.14 15.64 5.50
C LYS A 109 3.34 14.69 5.41
N LEU A 110 3.17 13.44 5.85
CA LEU A 110 4.23 12.42 5.72
C LEU A 110 4.51 12.10 4.25
N ALA A 111 3.45 11.94 3.45
CA ALA A 111 3.61 11.67 2.03
C ALA A 111 4.34 12.79 1.29
N GLN A 112 4.05 14.05 1.63
CA GLN A 112 4.74 15.21 1.07
C GLN A 112 6.21 15.26 1.53
N GLU A 113 6.46 15.07 2.82
CA GLU A 113 7.80 15.11 3.41
C GLU A 113 8.72 14.05 2.78
N PHE A 114 8.23 12.82 2.66
CA PHE A 114 9.00 11.69 2.14
C PHE A 114 8.84 11.46 0.63
N LYS A 115 7.93 12.20 -0.04
CA LYS A 115 7.61 12.09 -1.48
C LYS A 115 7.22 10.68 -1.89
N VAL A 116 6.30 10.08 -1.15
CA VAL A 116 5.81 8.72 -1.32
C VAL A 116 4.33 8.69 -1.71
N PRO A 117 3.89 7.69 -2.48
CA PRO A 117 2.49 7.54 -2.89
C PRO A 117 1.58 7.16 -1.72
N LEU A 118 0.29 7.50 -1.86
CA LEU A 118 -0.77 7.22 -0.89
C LEU A 118 -1.91 6.39 -1.48
N VAL A 119 -2.54 5.58 -0.64
CA VAL A 119 -3.86 5.01 -0.93
C VAL A 119 -4.93 5.85 -0.25
N ALA A 120 -5.76 6.54 -1.03
CA ALA A 120 -6.98 7.18 -0.53
C ALA A 120 -8.10 6.15 -0.47
N SER A 121 -8.69 5.95 0.69
CA SER A 121 -9.69 4.91 0.93
C SER A 121 -10.99 5.46 1.50
N SER A 122 -12.10 5.11 0.87
CA SER A 122 -13.45 5.31 1.40
C SER A 122 -14.42 4.33 0.75
N PRO A 123 -15.37 3.76 1.51
CA PRO A 123 -16.44 2.95 0.93
C PRO A 123 -17.47 3.78 0.15
N ASP A 124 -17.53 5.09 0.38
CA ASP A 124 -18.39 6.02 -0.32
C ASP A 124 -17.64 6.80 -1.38
N LEU A 125 -18.14 6.81 -2.64
CA LEU A 125 -17.47 7.43 -3.77
C LEU A 125 -17.44 8.97 -3.69
N GLU A 126 -18.47 9.59 -3.11
CA GLU A 126 -18.50 11.04 -2.94
C GLU A 126 -17.45 11.49 -1.91
N THR A 127 -17.38 10.79 -0.79
CA THR A 127 -16.34 10.98 0.23
C THR A 127 -14.94 10.74 -0.36
N LEU A 128 -14.76 9.69 -1.16
CA LEU A 128 -13.48 9.39 -1.83
C LEU A 128 -13.07 10.52 -2.78
N SER A 129 -14.02 11.04 -3.57
CA SER A 129 -13.78 12.17 -4.48
C SER A 129 -13.39 13.43 -3.70
N GLY A 130 -14.08 13.72 -2.60
CA GLY A 130 -13.74 14.85 -1.71
C GLY A 130 -12.33 14.73 -1.12
N LEU A 131 -12.00 13.54 -0.59
CA LEU A 131 -10.69 13.24 -0.04
C LEU A 131 -9.58 13.38 -1.09
N THR A 132 -9.81 12.87 -2.30
CA THR A 132 -8.83 12.99 -3.40
C THR A 132 -8.56 14.44 -3.76
N LYS A 133 -9.60 15.27 -3.85
CA LYS A 133 -9.44 16.71 -4.11
C LYS A 133 -8.66 17.41 -3.00
N GLU A 134 -8.95 17.07 -1.76
CA GLU A 134 -8.23 17.62 -0.60
C GLU A 134 -6.74 17.26 -0.64
N LEU A 135 -6.41 15.98 -0.88
CA LEU A 135 -5.02 15.51 -1.00
C LEU A 135 -4.28 16.18 -2.17
N ASN A 136 -4.94 16.33 -3.32
CA ASN A 136 -4.37 17.03 -4.47
C ASN A 136 -4.11 18.51 -4.17
N ASN A 137 -5.03 19.19 -3.50
CA ASN A 137 -4.84 20.59 -3.07
C ASN A 137 -3.67 20.76 -2.07
N GLN A 138 -3.38 19.71 -1.30
CA GLN A 138 -2.23 19.63 -0.43
C GLN A 138 -0.95 19.23 -1.17
N GLY A 139 -0.99 19.02 -2.48
CA GLY A 139 0.18 18.69 -3.30
C GLY A 139 0.55 17.19 -3.34
N VAL A 140 -0.33 16.31 -2.85
CA VAL A 140 -0.17 14.85 -2.97
C VAL A 140 -0.91 14.39 -4.21
N ASN A 141 -0.18 14.12 -5.30
CA ASN A 141 -0.76 13.79 -6.60
C ASN A 141 -0.62 12.30 -6.97
N ASP A 142 0.28 11.59 -6.30
CA ASP A 142 0.53 10.16 -6.55
C ASP A 142 -0.40 9.33 -5.64
N LEU A 143 -1.62 9.12 -6.15
CA LEU A 143 -2.72 8.51 -5.39
C LEU A 143 -3.20 7.21 -6.02
N ILE A 144 -3.44 6.21 -5.18
CA ILE A 144 -4.20 5.01 -5.51
C ILE A 144 -5.55 5.09 -4.80
N LEU A 145 -6.63 4.73 -5.49
CA LEU A 145 -7.98 4.82 -4.95
C LEU A 145 -8.47 3.43 -4.49
N ASP A 146 -8.91 3.35 -3.24
CA ASP A 146 -9.53 2.15 -2.69
C ASP A 146 -10.97 2.44 -2.25
N THR A 147 -11.92 1.74 -2.87
CA THR A 147 -13.35 1.85 -2.57
C THR A 147 -13.79 0.91 -1.42
N GLY A 148 -12.83 0.37 -0.66
CA GLY A 148 -13.09 -0.52 0.47
C GLY A 148 -13.52 -1.94 0.07
N ALA A 149 -13.73 -2.78 1.08
CA ALA A 149 -14.21 -4.15 0.88
C ALA A 149 -15.71 -4.15 0.61
N LYS A 150 -16.13 -4.71 -0.52
CA LYS A 150 -17.52 -4.80 -0.98
C LYS A 150 -17.78 -6.11 -1.70
N PRO A 151 -19.05 -6.53 -1.83
CA PRO A 151 -19.41 -7.59 -2.75
C PRO A 151 -18.91 -7.31 -4.18
N VAL A 152 -18.54 -8.35 -4.91
CA VAL A 152 -17.90 -8.22 -6.25
C VAL A 152 -18.72 -7.32 -7.20
N LYS A 153 -20.05 -7.47 -7.20
CA LYS A 153 -20.96 -6.66 -8.01
C LYS A 153 -20.80 -5.16 -7.74
N ASP A 154 -20.80 -4.78 -6.47
CA ASP A 154 -20.72 -3.38 -6.04
C ASP A 154 -19.29 -2.84 -6.27
N LYS A 155 -18.28 -3.67 -6.05
CA LYS A 155 -16.87 -3.30 -6.33
C LYS A 155 -16.65 -3.02 -7.82
N ILE A 156 -17.18 -3.85 -8.71
CA ILE A 156 -17.09 -3.64 -10.17
C ILE A 156 -17.80 -2.32 -10.56
N TRP A 157 -18.99 -2.07 -9.98
CA TRP A 157 -19.71 -0.83 -10.22
C TRP A 157 -18.87 0.38 -9.81
N ASP A 158 -18.35 0.39 -8.59
CA ASP A 158 -17.56 1.50 -8.06
C ASP A 158 -16.30 1.75 -8.91
N LEU A 159 -15.55 0.70 -9.22
CA LEU A 159 -14.35 0.82 -10.06
C LEU A 159 -14.69 1.38 -11.45
N THR A 160 -15.87 1.03 -11.99
CA THR A 160 -16.33 1.60 -13.27
C THR A 160 -16.64 3.09 -13.13
N GLN A 161 -17.27 3.52 -12.02
CA GLN A 161 -17.55 4.94 -11.78
C GLN A 161 -16.26 5.74 -11.55
N VAL A 162 -15.34 5.24 -10.72
CA VAL A 162 -14.04 5.87 -10.47
C VAL A 162 -13.31 6.08 -11.80
N ARG A 163 -13.25 5.06 -12.66
CA ARG A 163 -12.59 5.16 -13.97
C ARG A 163 -13.24 6.17 -14.93
N ARG A 164 -14.56 6.36 -14.85
CA ARG A 164 -15.26 7.33 -15.71
C ARG A 164 -15.08 8.77 -15.24
N GLN A 165 -14.69 8.98 -13.99
CA GLN A 165 -14.53 10.30 -13.38
C GLN A 165 -13.07 10.77 -13.33
N ALA A 166 -12.14 9.84 -13.51
CA ALA A 166 -10.70 10.12 -13.59
C ALA A 166 -10.30 10.54 -15.02
#